data_e4dc40a5f8556661564f3699a5d4e901
#
_entry.id   e4dc40a5f8556661564f3699a5d4e901
#
_cell.length_a   1.000
_cell.length_b   1.000
_cell.length_c   1.000
_cell.angle_alpha   90.00
_cell.angle_beta   90.00
_cell.angle_gamma   90.00
#
_symmetry.space_group_name_H-M   'P 1'
#
loop_
_entity.id
_entity.type
_entity.pdbx_description
1 polymer ?
#
loop_
_entity_poly.entity_id
_entity_poly.type
_entity_poly.pdbx_seq_one_letter_code
_entity_poly.pdbx_strand_id
1 'polypeptide(L)'
;MILLKEVDENNFSKLIGLHVEEHQKQYVPSAEGILARAWAYRNKNAMLYALAVEDRYVGLALIRDVDEEPSCHYLMELMIDHQYQGKGYAQSAVMELIKTCREWQKYPRMEASVDRSNAAAIHTFKKAGFEDSNYTDPRVPQYMNLVYRLID
;
A
#
# COMPACT_ATOMS: atom_id res chain seq x y z
N MET A 1 7.51 -13.27 8.64
CA MET A 1 7.52 -11.83 8.98
C MET A 1 7.97 -11.02 7.77
N ILE A 2 7.23 -9.97 7.46
CA ILE A 2 7.60 -9.06 6.37
C ILE A 2 8.50 -7.94 6.88
N LEU A 3 9.55 -7.64 6.12
CA LEU A 3 10.40 -6.47 6.35
C LEU A 3 10.11 -5.43 5.28
N LEU A 4 10.04 -4.17 5.69
CA LEU A 4 9.92 -3.03 4.79
C LEU A 4 11.34 -2.53 4.48
N LYS A 5 11.75 -2.64 3.22
CA LYS A 5 13.09 -2.19 2.79
C LYS A 5 12.95 -1.05 1.80
N GLU A 6 13.76 -0.02 1.96
CA GLU A 6 13.76 1.07 1.01
C GLU A 6 14.23 0.59 -0.37
N VAL A 7 13.63 1.15 -1.41
CA VAL A 7 14.02 0.87 -2.79
C VAL A 7 15.12 1.84 -3.20
N ASP A 8 16.21 1.29 -3.73
CA ASP A 8 17.37 2.07 -4.14
C ASP A 8 18.03 1.46 -5.39
N GLU A 9 19.19 1.99 -5.74
CA GLU A 9 19.95 1.53 -6.90
C GLU A 9 20.42 0.08 -6.81
N ASN A 10 20.46 -0.49 -5.60
CA ASN A 10 20.95 -1.85 -5.38
C ASN A 10 19.87 -2.91 -5.54
N ASN A 11 18.59 -2.55 -5.38
CA ASN A 11 17.51 -3.54 -5.40
C ASN A 11 16.41 -3.29 -6.43
N PHE A 12 16.31 -2.10 -7.03
CA PHE A 12 15.19 -1.77 -7.92
C PHE A 12 15.06 -2.75 -9.09
N SER A 13 16.17 -3.22 -9.63
CA SER A 13 16.15 -4.12 -10.79
C SER A 13 15.52 -5.49 -10.46
N LYS A 14 15.62 -5.93 -9.22
CA LYS A 14 14.99 -7.16 -8.76
C LYS A 14 13.49 -7.03 -8.58
N LEU A 15 13.01 -5.79 -8.44
CA LEU A 15 11.59 -5.52 -8.19
C LEU A 15 10.78 -5.38 -9.47
N ILE A 16 11.42 -5.04 -10.57
CA ILE A 16 10.78 -4.83 -11.88
C ILE A 16 10.09 -6.11 -12.39
N GLY A 17 10.61 -7.28 -12.02
CA GLY A 17 10.04 -8.56 -12.41
C GLY A 17 8.83 -9.01 -11.61
N LEU A 18 8.49 -8.32 -10.53
CA LEU A 18 7.33 -8.66 -9.72
C LEU A 18 6.04 -8.31 -10.48
N HIS A 19 5.06 -9.21 -10.46
CA HIS A 19 3.78 -8.95 -11.11
C HIS A 19 2.65 -9.74 -10.46
N VAL A 20 1.45 -9.18 -10.57
CA VAL A 20 0.22 -9.85 -10.11
C VAL A 20 -0.35 -10.75 -11.20
N GLU A 21 -1.39 -11.51 -10.87
CA GLU A 21 -2.16 -12.28 -11.85
C GLU A 21 -2.83 -11.35 -12.86
N GLU A 22 -3.09 -11.86 -14.07
CA GLU A 22 -3.64 -11.06 -15.16
C GLU A 22 -4.94 -10.35 -14.76
N HIS A 23 -5.85 -11.05 -14.07
CA HIS A 23 -7.15 -10.49 -13.64
C HIS A 23 -7.01 -9.42 -12.54
N GLN A 24 -5.85 -9.31 -11.90
CA GLN A 24 -5.59 -8.33 -10.84
C GLN A 24 -4.97 -7.04 -11.37
N LYS A 25 -4.52 -7.02 -12.63
CA LYS A 25 -3.86 -5.85 -13.24
C LYS A 25 -4.78 -4.64 -13.33
N GLN A 26 -6.08 -4.83 -13.28
CA GLN A 26 -7.05 -3.74 -13.24
C GLN A 26 -7.00 -2.96 -11.91
N TYR A 27 -6.45 -3.54 -10.86
CA TYR A 27 -6.45 -2.96 -9.50
C TYR A 27 -5.13 -2.31 -9.11
N VAL A 28 -4.05 -2.65 -9.77
CA VAL A 28 -2.72 -2.17 -9.39
C VAL A 28 -1.87 -1.96 -10.64
N PRO A 29 -1.06 -0.88 -10.69
CA PRO A 29 -0.11 -0.68 -11.79
C PRO A 29 0.95 -1.77 -11.82
N SER A 30 1.71 -1.85 -12.90
CA SER A 30 2.92 -2.68 -12.96
C SER A 30 3.96 -2.20 -11.94
N ALA A 31 4.96 -3.03 -11.67
CA ALA A 31 6.07 -2.66 -10.78
C ALA A 31 6.75 -1.38 -11.28
N GLU A 32 7.01 -1.27 -12.59
CA GLU A 32 7.59 -0.05 -13.18
C GLU A 32 6.65 1.15 -12.97
N GLY A 33 5.34 0.95 -13.11
CA GLY A 33 4.35 1.99 -12.87
C GLY A 33 4.36 2.48 -11.42
N ILE A 34 4.51 1.57 -10.46
CA ILE A 34 4.61 1.93 -9.04
C ILE A 34 5.89 2.73 -8.79
N LEU A 35 7.02 2.31 -9.35
CA LEU A 35 8.29 3.05 -9.26
C LEU A 35 8.14 4.46 -9.84
N ALA A 36 7.49 4.59 -10.99
CA ALA A 36 7.24 5.88 -11.63
C ALA A 36 6.34 6.78 -10.76
N ARG A 37 5.31 6.21 -10.13
CA ARG A 37 4.44 6.95 -9.21
C ARG A 37 5.19 7.45 -7.99
N ALA A 38 6.07 6.65 -7.44
CA ALA A 38 6.92 7.06 -6.31
C ALA A 38 7.74 8.30 -6.67
N TRP A 39 8.29 8.35 -7.86
CA TRP A 39 9.01 9.52 -8.36
C TRP A 39 8.06 10.71 -8.56
N ALA A 40 6.91 10.49 -9.19
CA ALA A 40 5.94 11.55 -9.48
C ALA A 40 5.43 12.23 -8.19
N TYR A 41 5.29 11.47 -7.11
CA TYR A 41 4.80 11.97 -5.82
C TYR A 41 5.92 12.25 -4.81
N ARG A 42 7.18 12.37 -5.26
CA ARG A 42 8.32 12.60 -4.37
C ARG A 42 8.16 13.85 -3.49
N ASN A 43 7.48 14.89 -3.99
CA ASN A 43 7.22 16.12 -3.26
C ASN A 43 6.08 15.99 -2.24
N LYS A 44 5.40 14.85 -2.20
CA LYS A 44 4.40 14.50 -1.19
C LYS A 44 4.95 13.45 -0.23
N ASN A 45 6.27 13.44 -0.05
CA ASN A 45 6.97 12.51 0.83
C ASN A 45 6.63 11.05 0.50
N ALA A 46 6.55 10.71 -0.79
CA ALA A 46 6.30 9.35 -1.22
C ALA A 46 7.44 8.44 -0.79
N MET A 47 7.10 7.33 -0.14
CA MET A 47 8.06 6.31 0.30
C MET A 47 7.67 4.98 -0.31
N LEU A 48 8.59 4.42 -1.08
CA LEU A 48 8.40 3.12 -1.73
C LEU A 48 9.18 2.07 -0.95
N TYR A 49 8.46 1.04 -0.51
CA TYR A 49 9.05 -0.09 0.19
C TYR A 49 9.02 -1.34 -0.67
N ALA A 50 10.16 -2.04 -0.72
CA ALA A 50 10.21 -3.42 -1.15
C ALA A 50 9.81 -4.29 0.04
N LEU A 51 8.85 -5.17 -0.19
CA LEU A 51 8.37 -6.10 0.83
C LEU A 51 9.22 -7.36 0.76
N ALA A 52 9.93 -7.67 1.84
CA ALA A 52 10.85 -8.80 1.87
C ALA A 52 10.43 -9.82 2.93
N VAL A 53 10.54 -11.10 2.55
CA VAL A 53 10.42 -12.23 3.46
C VAL A 53 11.71 -13.02 3.36
N GLU A 54 12.45 -13.08 4.45
CA GLU A 54 13.81 -13.60 4.47
C GLU A 54 14.66 -12.83 3.45
N ASP A 55 15.26 -13.49 2.47
CA ASP A 55 16.11 -12.90 1.44
C ASP A 55 15.38 -12.69 0.10
N ARG A 56 14.04 -12.77 0.10
CA ARG A 56 13.22 -12.67 -1.13
C ARG A 56 12.35 -11.42 -1.09
N TYR A 57 12.25 -10.75 -2.23
CA TYR A 57 11.27 -9.69 -2.42
C TYR A 57 9.96 -10.30 -2.89
N VAL A 58 8.88 -10.01 -2.17
CA VAL A 58 7.56 -10.58 -2.45
C VAL A 58 6.55 -9.55 -2.93
N GLY A 59 6.86 -8.27 -2.86
CA GLY A 59 5.93 -7.22 -3.26
C GLY A 59 6.48 -5.82 -3.09
N LEU A 60 5.58 -4.86 -3.28
CA LEU A 60 5.85 -3.42 -3.18
C LEU A 60 4.72 -2.73 -2.42
N ALA A 61 5.07 -1.70 -1.68
CA ALA A 61 4.10 -0.80 -1.06
C ALA A 61 4.55 0.64 -1.25
N LEU A 62 3.63 1.51 -1.64
CA LEU A 62 3.88 2.94 -1.85
C LEU A 62 2.95 3.74 -0.96
N ILE A 63 3.53 4.56 -0.09
CA ILE A 63 2.80 5.41 0.83
C ILE A 63 3.24 6.87 0.64
N ARG A 64 2.34 7.81 0.84
CA ARG A 64 2.65 9.23 0.79
C ARG A 64 1.89 10.02 1.83
N ASP A 65 2.27 11.28 2.01
CA ASP A 65 1.56 12.21 2.88
C ASP A 65 0.40 12.85 2.15
N VAL A 66 -0.69 13.07 2.89
CA VAL A 66 -1.79 13.96 2.51
C VAL A 66 -1.90 14.99 3.62
N ASP A 67 -1.51 16.23 3.31
CA ASP A 67 -1.50 17.32 4.29
C ASP A 67 -2.83 18.07 4.39
N GLU A 68 -3.70 17.95 3.38
CA GLU A 68 -5.03 18.55 3.40
C GLU A 68 -5.91 17.82 4.42
N GLU A 69 -6.72 18.59 5.16
CA GLU A 69 -7.63 18.00 6.14
C GLU A 69 -8.75 17.19 5.46
N PRO A 70 -9.02 15.99 5.94
CA PRO A 70 -8.36 15.31 7.04
C PRO A 70 -7.01 14.70 6.63
N SER A 71 -5.93 15.13 7.28
CA SER A 71 -4.57 14.70 6.95
C SER A 71 -4.33 13.24 7.32
N CYS A 72 -3.51 12.56 6.52
CA CYS A 72 -3.26 11.14 6.71
C CYS A 72 -1.98 10.68 6.02
N HIS A 73 -1.52 9.50 6.42
CA HIS A 73 -0.63 8.70 5.59
C HIS A 73 -1.51 7.92 4.60
N TYR A 74 -1.28 8.13 3.31
CA TYR A 74 -2.09 7.49 2.27
C TYR A 74 -1.32 6.33 1.63
N LEU A 75 -1.84 5.12 1.79
CA LEU A 75 -1.30 3.94 1.10
C LEU A 75 -1.81 3.95 -0.34
N MET A 76 -0.93 4.34 -1.27
CA MET A 76 -1.27 4.48 -2.68
C MET A 76 -1.35 3.15 -3.40
N GLU A 77 -0.36 2.28 -3.16
CA GLU A 77 -0.22 1.01 -3.85
C GLU A 77 0.26 -0.07 -2.89
N LEU A 78 -0.29 -1.26 -3.07
CA LEU A 78 0.16 -2.47 -2.39
C LEU A 78 0.07 -3.62 -3.38
N MET A 79 1.19 -4.26 -3.65
CA MET A 79 1.27 -5.36 -4.60
C MET A 79 2.01 -6.53 -3.97
N ILE A 80 1.44 -7.72 -4.06
CA ILE A 80 2.14 -8.98 -3.74
C ILE A 80 2.30 -9.75 -5.05
N ASP A 81 3.52 -10.17 -5.33
CA ASP A 81 3.82 -10.97 -6.52
C ASP A 81 2.96 -12.24 -6.54
N HIS A 82 2.52 -12.63 -7.75
CA HIS A 82 1.58 -13.73 -7.92
C HIS A 82 2.05 -15.04 -7.27
N GLN A 83 3.37 -15.29 -7.25
CA GLN A 83 3.93 -16.50 -6.66
C GLN A 83 3.79 -16.55 -5.14
N TYR A 84 3.59 -15.40 -4.49
CA TYR A 84 3.60 -15.28 -3.04
C TYR A 84 2.23 -14.93 -2.45
N GLN A 85 1.19 -14.89 -3.27
CA GLN A 85 -0.17 -14.62 -2.81
C GLN A 85 -0.75 -15.81 -2.04
N GLY A 86 -1.79 -15.53 -1.23
CA GLY A 86 -2.46 -16.56 -0.43
C GLY A 86 -1.71 -17.01 0.81
N LYS A 87 -0.66 -16.29 1.21
CA LYS A 87 0.18 -16.62 2.37
C LYS A 87 0.05 -15.59 3.52
N GLY A 88 -0.84 -14.61 3.38
CA GLY A 88 -1.04 -13.57 4.40
C GLY A 88 -0.04 -12.43 4.33
N TYR A 89 0.80 -12.34 3.31
CA TYR A 89 1.84 -11.31 3.22
C TYR A 89 1.26 -9.90 3.04
N ALA A 90 0.15 -9.74 2.32
CA ALA A 90 -0.49 -8.44 2.17
C ALA A 90 -0.94 -7.89 3.52
N GLN A 91 -1.60 -8.71 4.32
CA GLN A 91 -2.04 -8.32 5.66
C GLN A 91 -0.84 -7.99 6.55
N SER A 92 0.21 -8.81 6.52
CA SER A 92 1.44 -8.57 7.30
C SER A 92 2.10 -7.26 6.89
N ALA A 93 2.14 -6.95 5.59
CA ALA A 93 2.69 -5.70 5.08
C ALA A 93 1.90 -4.50 5.58
N VAL A 94 0.56 -4.56 5.54
CA VAL A 94 -0.31 -3.50 6.05
C VAL A 94 -0.05 -3.27 7.54
N MET A 95 0.08 -4.34 8.31
CA MET A 95 0.35 -4.24 9.75
C MET A 95 1.71 -3.61 10.05
N GLU A 96 2.74 -3.94 9.28
CA GLU A 96 4.06 -3.30 9.42
C GLU A 96 4.02 -1.83 9.02
N LEU A 97 3.26 -1.46 7.99
CA LEU A 97 3.06 -0.06 7.61
C LEU A 97 2.34 0.72 8.71
N ILE A 98 1.31 0.13 9.32
CA ILE A 98 0.60 0.74 10.45
C ILE A 98 1.58 1.03 11.59
N LYS A 99 2.40 0.05 11.94
CA LYS A 99 3.41 0.19 13.00
C LYS A 99 4.39 1.32 12.68
N THR A 100 4.90 1.34 11.46
CA THR A 100 5.84 2.36 10.99
C THR A 100 5.23 3.76 11.04
N CYS A 101 4.01 3.91 10.52
CA CYS A 101 3.30 5.20 10.54
C CYS A 101 3.00 5.65 11.96
N ARG A 102 2.67 4.73 12.86
CA ARG A 102 2.44 5.06 14.27
C ARG A 102 3.72 5.57 14.94
N GLU A 103 4.85 4.97 14.63
CA GLU A 103 6.16 5.38 15.17
C GLU A 103 6.54 6.80 14.71
N TRP A 104 6.14 7.21 13.51
CA TRP A 104 6.41 8.55 13.01
C TRP A 104 5.64 9.65 13.76
N GLN A 105 4.50 9.35 14.36
CA GLN A 105 3.69 10.28 15.16
C GLN A 105 3.36 11.58 14.39
N LYS A 106 3.15 11.47 13.08
CA LYS A 106 2.95 12.62 12.21
C LYS A 106 1.48 12.90 11.93
N TYR A 107 0.73 11.88 11.54
CA TYR A 107 -0.68 12.01 11.22
C TYR A 107 -1.53 11.10 12.09
N PRO A 108 -2.78 11.48 12.37
CA PRO A 108 -3.64 10.68 13.26
C PRO A 108 -4.16 9.41 12.61
N ARG A 109 -4.01 9.26 11.28
CA ARG A 109 -4.61 8.12 10.60
C ARG A 109 -3.89 7.75 9.32
N MET A 110 -4.18 6.54 8.86
CA MET A 110 -3.76 5.99 7.59
C MET A 110 -5.01 5.72 6.77
N GLU A 111 -4.97 6.03 5.47
CA GLU A 111 -6.10 5.78 4.56
C GLU A 111 -5.64 5.01 3.34
N ALA A 112 -6.59 4.29 2.75
CA ALA A 112 -6.39 3.59 1.48
C ALA A 112 -7.69 3.62 0.69
N SER A 113 -7.58 3.75 -0.63
CA SER A 113 -8.73 3.65 -1.53
C SER A 113 -8.66 2.31 -2.25
N VAL A 114 -9.76 1.55 -2.20
CA VAL A 114 -9.82 0.21 -2.76
C VAL A 114 -11.04 0.12 -3.68
N ASP A 115 -10.84 -0.44 -4.87
CA ASP A 115 -11.95 -0.70 -5.80
C ASP A 115 -12.98 -1.61 -5.09
N ARG A 116 -14.25 -1.22 -5.15
CA ARG A 116 -15.35 -1.95 -4.48
C ARG A 116 -15.46 -3.39 -4.96
N SER A 117 -15.00 -3.68 -6.17
CA SER A 117 -15.01 -5.04 -6.73
C SER A 117 -13.81 -5.87 -6.28
N ASN A 118 -12.81 -5.26 -5.64
CA ASN A 118 -11.61 -5.96 -5.16
C ASN A 118 -11.85 -6.54 -3.76
N ALA A 119 -12.63 -7.62 -3.69
CA ALA A 119 -13.02 -8.25 -2.43
C ALA A 119 -11.81 -8.73 -1.61
N ALA A 120 -10.78 -9.23 -2.28
CA ALA A 120 -9.56 -9.72 -1.60
C ALA A 120 -8.84 -8.59 -0.86
N ALA A 121 -8.67 -7.44 -1.50
CA ALA A 121 -8.03 -6.28 -0.87
C ALA A 121 -8.87 -5.73 0.29
N ILE A 122 -10.18 -5.59 0.10
CA ILE A 122 -11.09 -5.13 1.16
C ILE A 122 -10.97 -6.04 2.37
N HIS A 123 -10.97 -7.35 2.16
CA HIS A 123 -10.83 -8.34 3.23
C HIS A 123 -9.48 -8.17 3.97
N THR A 124 -8.40 -8.00 3.21
CA THR A 124 -7.06 -7.81 3.77
C THR A 124 -7.01 -6.59 4.68
N PHE A 125 -7.52 -5.44 4.21
CA PHE A 125 -7.52 -4.20 4.98
C PHE A 125 -8.40 -4.31 6.23
N LYS A 126 -9.59 -4.89 6.09
CA LYS A 126 -10.51 -5.07 7.24
C LYS A 126 -9.90 -5.99 8.28
N LYS A 127 -9.24 -7.06 7.88
CA LYS A 127 -8.53 -7.94 8.81
C LYS A 127 -7.39 -7.24 9.54
N ALA A 128 -6.75 -6.27 8.90
CA ALA A 128 -5.70 -5.47 9.54
C ALA A 128 -6.26 -4.39 10.47
N GLY A 129 -7.58 -4.18 10.48
CA GLY A 129 -8.24 -3.23 11.38
C GLY A 129 -8.75 -1.96 10.71
N PHE A 130 -8.67 -1.85 9.39
CA PHE A 130 -9.25 -0.73 8.67
C PHE A 130 -10.78 -0.83 8.67
N GLU A 131 -11.42 0.33 8.66
CA GLU A 131 -12.87 0.45 8.60
C GLU A 131 -13.27 1.31 7.41
N ASP A 132 -14.50 1.12 6.93
CA ASP A 132 -15.09 2.01 5.93
C ASP A 132 -15.23 3.41 6.54
N SER A 133 -14.65 4.42 5.90
CA SER A 133 -14.76 5.81 6.38
C SER A 133 -16.15 6.39 6.14
N ASN A 134 -16.99 5.71 5.33
CA ASN A 134 -18.29 6.19 4.85
C ASN A 134 -18.18 7.45 3.97
N TYR A 135 -16.98 7.82 3.55
CA TYR A 135 -16.75 8.87 2.57
C TYR A 135 -16.51 8.25 1.20
N THR A 136 -17.15 8.79 0.19
CA THR A 136 -16.91 8.41 -1.21
C THR A 136 -16.55 9.66 -2.00
N ASP A 137 -15.40 9.66 -2.67
CA ASP A 137 -15.01 10.74 -3.57
C ASP A 137 -15.92 10.68 -4.80
N PRO A 138 -16.73 11.71 -5.07
CA PRO A 138 -17.66 11.68 -6.20
C PRO A 138 -16.99 11.63 -7.57
N ARG A 139 -15.71 11.95 -7.64
CA ARG A 139 -14.92 11.86 -8.88
C ARG A 139 -14.57 10.42 -9.23
N VAL A 140 -14.50 9.54 -8.24
CA VAL A 140 -14.11 8.13 -8.38
C VAL A 140 -14.99 7.25 -7.51
N PRO A 141 -16.31 7.19 -7.79
CA PRO A 141 -17.28 6.52 -6.90
C PRO A 141 -17.08 5.00 -6.82
N GLN A 142 -16.29 4.43 -7.73
CA GLN A 142 -15.97 3.01 -7.71
C GLN A 142 -15.02 2.62 -6.59
N TYR A 143 -14.39 3.58 -5.93
CA TYR A 143 -13.46 3.29 -4.83
C TYR A 143 -14.11 3.46 -3.47
N MET A 144 -13.82 2.52 -2.58
CA MET A 144 -14.14 2.59 -1.16
C MET A 144 -12.96 3.22 -0.42
N ASN A 145 -13.22 4.19 0.43
CA ASN A 145 -12.18 4.78 1.27
C ASN A 145 -12.16 4.08 2.62
N LEU A 146 -11.02 3.49 2.95
CA LEU A 146 -10.80 2.77 4.20
C LEU A 146 -9.84 3.56 5.09
N VAL A 147 -10.09 3.52 6.39
CA VAL A 147 -9.32 4.31 7.36
C VAL A 147 -8.90 3.45 8.56
N TYR A 148 -7.69 3.70 9.04
CA TYR A 148 -7.16 3.14 10.29
C TYR A 148 -6.69 4.28 11.18
N ARG A 149 -7.16 4.31 12.43
CA ARG A 149 -6.73 5.32 13.41
C ARG A 149 -5.39 4.93 14.02
N LEU A 150 -4.40 5.80 13.88
CA LEU A 150 -3.05 5.59 14.40
C LEU A 150 -2.91 6.12 15.82
N ILE A 151 -3.69 7.15 16.16
CA ILE A 151 -3.66 7.85 17.44
C ILE A 151 -5.10 7.91 17.97
N ASP A 152 -5.28 7.64 19.25
CA ASP A 152 -6.59 7.69 19.93
C ASP A 152 -7.05 9.13 20.17
#